data_a97fad62aefdd8932e7cbf55d78de42f
#
_entry.id   a97fad62aefdd8932e7cbf55d78de42f
#
_cell.length_a   1.000
_cell.length_b   1.000
_cell.length_c   1.000
_cell.angle_alpha   90.00
_cell.angle_beta   90.00
_cell.angle_gamma   90.00
#
_symmetry.space_group_name_H-M   'P 1'
#
loop_
_entity.id
_entity.type
_entity.pdbx_description
1 polymer ?
#
loop_
_entity_poly.entity_id
_entity_poly.type
_entity_poly.pdbx_seq_one_letter_code
_entity_poly.pdbx_strand_id
1 'polypeptide(L)'
;MLLGVAVTWGVSFAVVKAVVGEVSPSRLVGWRFLVATFTLLTLRPRVLYELDRRTASRGAVLGALLGIGFVLCTMGMQTTSVLISAFVIGTTVVFAPLIAWILLRRRLTTRAAAAVLLALVGLAMITVRSFAVGPGTLLILTAAVLWAVHLVALERWSRAGRLYGLTLIQLAASAAVALGCQVLFDDGQGLWQPLSWPAAAGIFFLGAAATGGAFVALGWAQTRLDATTAAVILTLEPVVGAGLGIALGDPWTAATMAGAIAVLTAVWLVARPGGGPLTAAPRPPSLT
;
A
#
# COMPACT_ATOMS: atom_id res chain seq x y z
N MET A 1 -10.53 14.39 5.74
CA MET A 1 -9.62 14.03 4.65
C MET A 1 -9.03 12.64 4.79
N LEU A 2 -8.33 12.25 5.88
CA LEU A 2 -7.77 10.90 6.05
C LEU A 2 -8.81 9.78 6.09
N LEU A 3 -9.98 10.01 6.69
CA LEU A 3 -11.11 9.08 6.59
C LEU A 3 -11.50 8.81 5.12
N GLY A 4 -11.53 9.87 4.31
CA GLY A 4 -11.79 9.73 2.87
C GLY A 4 -10.70 8.89 2.17
N VAL A 5 -9.43 9.04 2.55
CA VAL A 5 -8.32 8.20 2.03
C VAL A 5 -8.54 6.75 2.41
N ALA A 6 -8.81 6.45 3.69
CA ALA A 6 -9.04 5.08 4.17
C ALA A 6 -10.23 4.42 3.47
N VAL A 7 -11.33 5.15 3.30
CA VAL A 7 -12.51 4.67 2.56
C VAL A 7 -12.15 4.43 1.09
N THR A 8 -11.48 5.37 0.45
CA THR A 8 -11.09 5.26 -0.97
C THR A 8 -10.15 4.08 -1.21
N TRP A 9 -9.21 3.83 -0.29
CA TRP A 9 -8.32 2.67 -0.36
C TRP A 9 -9.07 1.36 -0.10
N GLY A 10 -9.98 1.32 0.87
CA GLY A 10 -10.84 0.16 1.11
C GLY A 10 -11.71 -0.17 -0.11
N VAL A 11 -12.31 0.85 -0.75
CA VAL A 11 -13.09 0.70 -1.99
C VAL A 11 -12.20 0.21 -3.14
N SER A 12 -10.93 0.60 -3.18
CA SER A 12 -10.03 0.22 -4.27
C SER A 12 -9.84 -1.29 -4.40
N PHE A 13 -9.96 -2.07 -3.32
CA PHE A 13 -9.92 -3.54 -3.40
C PHE A 13 -11.06 -4.10 -4.26
N ALA A 14 -12.28 -3.62 -4.05
CA ALA A 14 -13.44 -4.04 -4.84
C ALA A 14 -13.31 -3.62 -6.31
N VAL A 15 -12.83 -2.40 -6.56
CA VAL A 15 -12.59 -1.90 -7.93
C VAL A 15 -11.50 -2.71 -8.64
N VAL A 16 -10.38 -3.00 -7.97
CA VAL A 16 -9.33 -3.88 -8.53
C VAL A 16 -9.91 -5.25 -8.87
N LYS A 17 -10.69 -5.84 -7.96
CA LYS A 17 -11.30 -7.16 -8.18
C LYS A 17 -12.24 -7.18 -9.39
N ALA A 18 -13.00 -6.10 -9.59
CA ALA A 18 -13.89 -5.95 -10.74
C ALA A 18 -13.13 -5.81 -12.08
N VAL A 19 -12.00 -5.12 -12.07
CA VAL A 19 -11.23 -4.80 -13.29
C VAL A 19 -10.26 -5.92 -13.67
N VAL A 20 -9.70 -6.64 -12.70
CA VAL A 20 -8.63 -7.64 -12.93
C VAL A 20 -9.09 -8.87 -13.72
N GLY A 21 -10.39 -9.07 -13.88
CA GLY A 21 -10.96 -10.10 -14.77
C GLY A 21 -10.90 -9.74 -16.26
N GLU A 22 -10.80 -8.44 -16.59
CA GLU A 22 -10.76 -7.93 -17.96
C GLU A 22 -9.35 -7.47 -18.37
N VAL A 23 -8.60 -6.93 -17.42
CA VAL A 23 -7.30 -6.29 -17.67
C VAL A 23 -6.21 -7.03 -16.91
N SER A 24 -5.08 -7.32 -17.58
CA SER A 24 -3.95 -7.99 -16.92
C SER A 24 -3.46 -7.17 -15.72
N PRO A 25 -2.99 -7.81 -14.64
CA PRO A 25 -2.53 -7.13 -13.42
C PRO A 25 -1.48 -6.05 -13.68
N SER A 26 -0.48 -6.38 -14.49
CA SER A 26 0.61 -5.46 -14.82
C SER A 26 0.12 -4.23 -15.58
N ARG A 27 -0.79 -4.42 -16.54
CA ARG A 27 -1.40 -3.35 -17.32
C ARG A 27 -2.29 -2.46 -16.45
N LEU A 28 -3.14 -3.04 -15.60
CA LEU A 28 -3.97 -2.30 -14.65
C LEU A 28 -3.11 -1.41 -13.75
N VAL A 29 -2.07 -1.99 -13.15
CA VAL A 29 -1.14 -1.26 -12.26
C VAL A 29 -0.39 -0.18 -13.03
N GLY A 30 0.10 -0.48 -14.24
CA GLY A 30 0.80 0.48 -15.08
C GLY A 30 -0.05 1.71 -15.39
N TRP A 31 -1.26 1.53 -15.89
CA TRP A 31 -2.19 2.62 -16.18
C TRP A 31 -2.62 3.38 -14.91
N ARG A 32 -2.88 2.67 -13.80
CA ARG A 32 -3.17 3.29 -12.51
C ARG A 32 -2.08 4.28 -12.11
N PHE A 33 -0.81 3.88 -12.17
CA PHE A 33 0.30 4.73 -11.77
C PHE A 33 0.62 5.82 -12.79
N LEU A 34 0.37 5.61 -14.08
CA LEU A 34 0.44 6.67 -15.08
C LEU A 34 -0.59 7.78 -14.77
N VAL A 35 -1.85 7.41 -14.57
CA VAL A 35 -2.91 8.37 -14.20
C VAL A 35 -2.53 9.12 -12.92
N ALA A 36 -2.03 8.43 -11.89
CA ALA A 36 -1.58 9.06 -10.65
C ALA A 36 -0.42 10.04 -10.87
N THR A 37 0.56 9.66 -11.70
CA THR A 37 1.70 10.52 -12.06
C THR A 37 1.23 11.77 -12.76
N PHE A 38 0.35 11.65 -13.76
CA PHE A 38 -0.24 12.79 -14.45
C PHE A 38 -1.07 13.68 -13.50
N THR A 39 -1.84 13.08 -12.59
CA THR A 39 -2.60 13.84 -11.57
C THR A 39 -1.67 14.70 -10.72
N LEU A 40 -0.56 14.15 -10.22
CA LEU A 40 0.40 14.93 -9.43
C LEU A 40 1.08 15.99 -10.29
N LEU A 41 1.44 15.67 -11.51
CA LEU A 41 2.12 16.59 -12.42
C LEU A 41 1.24 17.79 -12.78
N THR A 42 -0.06 17.57 -13.02
CA THR A 42 -1.02 18.66 -13.30
C THR A 42 -1.26 19.55 -12.08
N LEU A 43 -1.27 18.98 -10.86
CA LEU A 43 -1.45 19.74 -9.63
C LEU A 43 -0.23 20.61 -9.28
N ARG A 44 1.00 20.17 -9.61
CA ARG A 44 2.22 20.92 -9.34
C ARG A 44 3.28 20.70 -10.42
N PRO A 45 3.13 21.28 -11.62
CA PRO A 45 4.05 21.06 -12.74
C PRO A 45 5.47 21.55 -12.44
N ARG A 46 5.61 22.59 -11.62
CA ARG A 46 6.92 23.16 -11.23
C ARG A 46 7.82 22.18 -10.46
N VAL A 47 7.30 21.07 -9.94
CA VAL A 47 8.08 20.05 -9.23
C VAL A 47 9.21 19.48 -10.08
N LEU A 48 9.08 19.45 -11.42
CA LEU A 48 10.10 18.96 -12.33
C LEU A 48 11.42 19.75 -12.22
N TYR A 49 11.35 21.04 -11.94
CA TYR A 49 12.53 21.91 -11.76
C TYR A 49 13.20 21.74 -10.39
N GLU A 50 12.52 21.09 -9.43
CA GLU A 50 13.00 20.85 -8.06
C GLU A 50 13.70 19.49 -7.92
N LEU A 51 13.71 18.66 -8.99
CA LEU A 51 14.26 17.31 -8.96
C LEU A 51 15.78 17.33 -9.04
N ASP A 52 16.42 16.69 -8.07
CA ASP A 52 17.86 16.36 -8.12
C ASP A 52 18.08 14.87 -8.36
N ARG A 53 19.30 14.51 -8.78
CA ARG A 53 19.68 13.10 -9.05
C ARG A 53 19.44 12.18 -7.84
N ARG A 54 19.61 12.69 -6.63
CA ARG A 54 19.41 11.92 -5.40
C ARG A 54 17.94 11.62 -5.15
N THR A 55 17.07 12.59 -5.36
CA THR A 55 15.61 12.40 -5.29
C THR A 55 15.15 11.44 -6.39
N ALA A 56 15.67 11.59 -7.61
CA ALA A 56 15.34 10.71 -8.73
C ALA A 56 15.76 9.25 -8.46
N SER A 57 17.00 9.00 -8.02
CA SER A 57 17.47 7.62 -7.75
C SER A 57 16.71 6.97 -6.59
N ARG A 58 16.43 7.70 -5.51
CA ARG A 58 15.65 7.20 -4.38
C ARG A 58 14.20 6.95 -4.75
N GLY A 59 13.60 7.88 -5.50
CA GLY A 59 12.25 7.72 -6.02
C GLY A 59 12.12 6.51 -6.94
N ALA A 60 13.13 6.25 -7.79
CA ALA A 60 13.15 5.07 -8.65
C ALA A 60 13.18 3.76 -7.86
N VAL A 61 14.03 3.66 -6.83
CA VAL A 61 14.08 2.47 -5.95
C VAL A 61 12.76 2.29 -5.20
N LEU A 62 12.20 3.37 -4.62
CA LEU A 62 10.91 3.33 -3.95
C LEU A 62 9.79 2.92 -4.90
N GLY A 63 9.81 3.45 -6.13
CA GLY A 63 8.85 3.12 -7.15
C GLY A 63 8.96 1.68 -7.64
N ALA A 64 10.16 1.12 -7.73
CA ALA A 64 10.35 -0.28 -8.04
C ALA A 64 9.75 -1.20 -6.97
N LEU A 65 10.04 -0.94 -5.68
CA LEU A 65 9.44 -1.68 -4.56
C LEU A 65 7.92 -1.58 -4.56
N LEU A 66 7.40 -0.37 -4.74
CA LEU A 66 5.98 -0.08 -4.77
C LEU A 66 5.31 -0.77 -5.96
N GLY A 67 5.85 -0.60 -7.17
CA GLY A 67 5.30 -1.15 -8.41
C GLY A 67 5.28 -2.67 -8.43
N ILE A 68 6.39 -3.33 -8.05
CA ILE A 68 6.45 -4.80 -7.93
C ILE A 68 5.41 -5.27 -6.91
N GLY A 69 5.34 -4.62 -5.74
CA GLY A 69 4.33 -4.94 -4.72
C GLY A 69 2.91 -4.85 -5.25
N PHE A 70 2.58 -3.78 -6.00
CA PHE A 70 1.24 -3.63 -6.60
C PHE A 70 0.94 -4.67 -7.69
N VAL A 71 1.91 -5.02 -8.54
CA VAL A 71 1.74 -6.08 -9.53
C VAL A 71 1.46 -7.42 -8.82
N LEU A 72 2.29 -7.80 -7.83
CA LEU A 72 2.10 -9.04 -7.06
C LEU A 72 0.77 -9.07 -6.33
N CYS A 73 0.39 -7.95 -5.67
CA CYS A 73 -0.90 -7.83 -4.99
C CYS A 73 -2.05 -8.03 -5.98
N THR A 74 -2.01 -7.35 -7.12
CA THR A 74 -3.07 -7.42 -8.13
C THR A 74 -3.16 -8.82 -8.76
N MET A 75 -2.01 -9.47 -9.02
CA MET A 75 -1.97 -10.89 -9.43
C MET A 75 -2.61 -11.79 -8.38
N GLY A 76 -2.26 -11.60 -7.12
CA GLY A 76 -2.83 -12.37 -6.01
C GLY A 76 -4.35 -12.19 -5.88
N MET A 77 -4.87 -11.00 -6.15
CA MET A 77 -6.30 -10.71 -6.11
C MET A 77 -7.10 -11.40 -7.22
N GLN A 78 -6.49 -11.92 -8.27
CA GLN A 78 -7.20 -12.72 -9.28
C GLN A 78 -7.84 -13.96 -8.64
N THR A 79 -7.13 -14.61 -7.72
CA THR A 79 -7.54 -15.88 -7.08
C THR A 79 -7.90 -15.76 -5.60
N THR A 80 -7.80 -14.55 -5.02
CA THR A 80 -8.07 -14.30 -3.60
C THR A 80 -9.30 -13.39 -3.46
N SER A 81 -10.09 -13.56 -2.40
CA SER A 81 -11.24 -12.72 -2.12
C SER A 81 -10.84 -11.30 -1.69
N VAL A 82 -11.75 -10.35 -1.85
CA VAL A 82 -11.55 -8.94 -1.43
C VAL A 82 -11.30 -8.87 0.08
N LEU A 83 -12.08 -9.62 0.86
CA LEU A 83 -11.96 -9.71 2.32
C LEU A 83 -10.55 -10.15 2.74
N ILE A 84 -10.06 -11.26 2.21
CA ILE A 84 -8.73 -11.80 2.55
C ILE A 84 -7.64 -10.84 2.11
N SER A 85 -7.74 -10.30 0.90
CA SER A 85 -6.76 -9.34 0.35
C SER A 85 -6.60 -8.12 1.25
N ALA A 86 -7.71 -7.54 1.72
CA ALA A 86 -7.70 -6.36 2.59
C ALA A 86 -6.97 -6.62 3.93
N PHE A 87 -7.22 -7.78 4.56
CA PHE A 87 -6.55 -8.11 5.82
C PHE A 87 -5.08 -8.49 5.64
N VAL A 88 -4.75 -9.24 4.60
CA VAL A 88 -3.35 -9.61 4.32
C VAL A 88 -2.50 -8.37 4.06
N ILE A 89 -3.01 -7.42 3.29
CA ILE A 89 -2.31 -6.14 3.06
C ILE A 89 -2.20 -5.31 4.34
N GLY A 90 -3.20 -5.32 5.20
CA GLY A 90 -3.16 -4.65 6.50
C GLY A 90 -1.97 -5.09 7.38
N THR A 91 -1.42 -6.29 7.18
CA THR A 91 -0.23 -6.75 7.89
C THR A 91 1.05 -5.97 7.54
N THR A 92 1.05 -5.17 6.46
CA THR A 92 2.15 -4.26 6.11
C THR A 92 2.58 -3.39 7.30
N VAL A 93 1.62 -2.83 8.04
CA VAL A 93 1.89 -1.97 9.21
C VAL A 93 2.59 -2.75 10.33
N VAL A 94 2.29 -4.04 10.44
CA VAL A 94 2.88 -4.93 11.46
C VAL A 94 4.29 -5.39 11.03
N PHE A 95 4.52 -5.61 9.75
CA PHE A 95 5.86 -5.94 9.23
C PHE A 95 6.82 -4.75 9.28
N ALA A 96 6.33 -3.50 9.21
CA ALA A 96 7.18 -2.32 9.21
C ALA A 96 8.17 -2.24 10.40
N PRO A 97 7.77 -2.46 11.68
CA PRO A 97 8.72 -2.47 12.80
C PRO A 97 9.72 -3.62 12.72
N LEU A 98 9.33 -4.79 12.20
CA LEU A 98 10.25 -5.92 12.00
C LEU A 98 11.31 -5.60 10.94
N ILE A 99 10.89 -5.02 9.83
CA ILE A 99 11.81 -4.56 8.77
C ILE A 99 12.72 -3.44 9.29
N ALA A 100 12.20 -2.49 10.07
CA ALA A 100 13.01 -1.45 10.70
C ALA A 100 14.05 -2.02 11.68
N TRP A 101 13.69 -3.07 12.43
CA TRP A 101 14.65 -3.79 13.28
C TRP A 101 15.77 -4.43 12.44
N ILE A 102 15.44 -5.15 11.39
CA ILE A 102 16.40 -5.85 10.54
C ILE A 102 17.29 -4.85 9.77
N LEU A 103 16.68 -3.87 9.07
CA LEU A 103 17.40 -2.99 8.14
C LEU A 103 18.08 -1.79 8.82
N LEU A 104 17.46 -1.26 9.88
CA LEU A 104 17.94 -0.06 10.57
C LEU A 104 18.53 -0.37 11.94
N ARG A 105 18.57 -1.65 12.34
CA ARG A 105 19.02 -2.12 13.66
C ARG A 105 18.32 -1.40 14.83
N ARG A 106 17.11 -0.94 14.62
CA ARG A 106 16.28 -0.35 15.68
C ARG A 106 15.82 -1.46 16.63
N ARG A 107 15.78 -1.17 17.93
CA ARG A 107 15.30 -2.16 18.92
C ARG A 107 13.82 -2.47 18.69
N LEU A 108 13.50 -3.76 18.54
CA LEU A 108 12.12 -4.22 18.51
C LEU A 108 11.56 -4.13 19.94
N THR A 109 10.53 -3.32 20.13
CA THR A 109 9.86 -3.21 21.43
C THR A 109 9.04 -4.48 21.70
N THR A 110 8.84 -4.85 22.98
CA THR A 110 8.02 -5.99 23.38
C THR A 110 6.60 -5.87 22.80
N ARG A 111 6.06 -4.65 22.76
CA ARG A 111 4.76 -4.36 22.15
C ARG A 111 4.74 -4.64 20.66
N ALA A 112 5.76 -4.24 19.92
CA ALA A 112 5.86 -4.51 18.48
C ALA A 112 6.02 -6.02 18.23
N ALA A 113 6.80 -6.74 19.04
CA ALA A 113 6.92 -8.18 18.94
C ALA A 113 5.58 -8.90 19.22
N ALA A 114 4.85 -8.49 20.24
CA ALA A 114 3.51 -9.01 20.54
C ALA A 114 2.53 -8.74 19.39
N ALA A 115 2.56 -7.56 18.80
CA ALA A 115 1.73 -7.21 17.64
C ALA A 115 2.06 -8.06 16.41
N VAL A 116 3.34 -8.32 16.13
CA VAL A 116 3.75 -9.22 15.05
C VAL A 116 3.20 -10.64 15.27
N LEU A 117 3.36 -11.19 16.47
CA LEU A 117 2.83 -12.52 16.79
C LEU A 117 1.31 -12.58 16.67
N LEU A 118 0.61 -11.57 17.19
CA LEU A 118 -0.85 -11.49 17.11
C LEU A 118 -1.33 -11.37 15.64
N ALA A 119 -0.64 -10.59 14.80
CA ALA A 119 -0.96 -10.51 13.39
C ALA A 119 -0.74 -11.82 12.65
N LEU A 120 0.34 -12.54 12.95
CA LEU A 120 0.61 -13.86 12.35
C LEU A 120 -0.46 -14.89 12.75
N VAL A 121 -0.87 -14.90 14.02
CA VAL A 121 -1.99 -15.74 14.49
C VAL A 121 -3.29 -15.36 13.78
N GLY A 122 -3.61 -14.06 13.71
CA GLY A 122 -4.79 -13.58 13.02
C GLY A 122 -4.79 -13.94 11.53
N LEU A 123 -3.65 -13.78 10.86
CA LEU A 123 -3.48 -14.16 9.46
C LEU A 123 -3.67 -15.67 9.26
N ALA A 124 -3.08 -16.50 10.15
CA ALA A 124 -3.27 -17.95 10.11
C ALA A 124 -4.76 -18.34 10.27
N MET A 125 -5.50 -17.68 11.17
CA MET A 125 -6.94 -17.92 11.34
C MET A 125 -7.74 -17.57 10.10
N ILE A 126 -7.39 -16.48 9.40
CA ILE A 126 -8.05 -16.06 8.18
C ILE A 126 -7.75 -17.03 7.03
N THR A 127 -6.48 -17.43 6.88
CA THR A 127 -6.02 -18.17 5.70
C THR A 127 -6.18 -19.69 5.83
N VAL A 128 -5.80 -20.27 6.98
CA VAL A 128 -5.75 -21.74 7.13
C VAL A 128 -7.15 -22.34 7.20
N ARG A 129 -8.05 -21.74 7.96
CA ARG A 129 -9.43 -22.26 8.09
C ARG A 129 -10.32 -21.99 6.90
N SER A 130 -9.99 -20.99 6.09
CA SER A 130 -10.72 -20.74 4.84
C SER A 130 -10.16 -21.56 3.66
N PHE A 131 -9.16 -22.45 3.88
CA PHE A 131 -8.38 -23.08 2.79
C PHE A 131 -7.81 -22.06 1.80
N ALA A 132 -7.61 -20.82 2.23
CA ALA A 132 -7.23 -19.68 1.41
C ALA A 132 -5.70 -19.51 1.31
N VAL A 133 -4.90 -20.47 1.78
CA VAL A 133 -3.44 -20.48 1.59
C VAL A 133 -3.16 -20.97 0.17
N GLY A 134 -3.53 -20.14 -0.79
CA GLY A 134 -3.20 -20.36 -2.20
C GLY A 134 -2.05 -19.47 -2.67
N PRO A 135 -1.56 -19.71 -3.89
CA PRO A 135 -0.52 -18.86 -4.47
C PRO A 135 -0.87 -17.37 -4.46
N GLY A 136 -2.14 -17.02 -4.65
CA GLY A 136 -2.61 -15.63 -4.62
C GLY A 136 -2.40 -14.97 -3.26
N THR A 137 -2.72 -15.66 -2.15
CA THR A 137 -2.49 -15.14 -0.79
C THR A 137 -0.99 -14.92 -0.52
N LEU A 138 -0.13 -15.83 -1.00
CA LEU A 138 1.33 -15.68 -0.87
C LEU A 138 1.86 -14.49 -1.65
N LEU A 139 1.34 -14.22 -2.84
CA LEU A 139 1.68 -13.04 -3.64
C LEU A 139 1.31 -11.75 -2.89
N ILE A 140 0.11 -11.70 -2.30
CA ILE A 140 -0.36 -10.53 -1.53
C ILE A 140 0.50 -10.35 -0.26
N LEU A 141 0.86 -11.43 0.42
CA LEU A 141 1.74 -11.38 1.59
C LEU A 141 3.13 -10.86 1.23
N THR A 142 3.68 -11.31 0.09
CA THR A 142 4.95 -10.80 -0.44
C THR A 142 4.85 -9.30 -0.75
N ALA A 143 3.75 -8.86 -1.35
CA ALA A 143 3.48 -7.44 -1.56
C ALA A 143 3.44 -6.65 -0.25
N ALA A 144 2.81 -7.18 0.81
CA ALA A 144 2.76 -6.55 2.12
C ALA A 144 4.17 -6.37 2.73
N VAL A 145 5.05 -7.36 2.58
CA VAL A 145 6.46 -7.26 3.01
C VAL A 145 7.22 -6.21 2.20
N LEU A 146 7.07 -6.21 0.85
CA LEU A 146 7.70 -5.20 -0.01
C LEU A 146 7.25 -3.78 0.35
N TRP A 147 5.97 -3.60 0.65
CA TRP A 147 5.45 -2.29 1.09
C TRP A 147 5.94 -1.91 2.49
N ALA A 148 6.17 -2.86 3.38
CA ALA A 148 6.81 -2.59 4.66
C ALA A 148 8.27 -2.12 4.47
N VAL A 149 9.03 -2.75 3.55
CA VAL A 149 10.37 -2.28 3.15
C VAL A 149 10.30 -0.88 2.53
N HIS A 150 9.34 -0.66 1.64
CA HIS A 150 9.10 0.65 1.01
C HIS A 150 8.81 1.73 2.07
N LEU A 151 7.93 1.48 3.05
CA LEU A 151 7.61 2.43 4.12
C LEU A 151 8.84 2.81 4.95
N VAL A 152 9.67 1.82 5.34
CA VAL A 152 10.90 2.05 6.11
C VAL A 152 11.93 2.82 5.27
N ALA A 153 12.06 2.52 3.98
CA ALA A 153 12.95 3.24 3.07
C ALA A 153 12.44 4.68 2.81
N LEU A 154 11.13 4.84 2.64
CA LEU A 154 10.50 6.16 2.48
C LEU A 154 10.73 7.04 3.69
N GLU A 155 10.51 6.54 4.91
CA GLU A 155 10.82 7.26 6.15
C GLU A 155 12.26 7.76 6.18
N ARG A 156 13.23 6.87 5.84
CA ARG A 156 14.65 7.21 5.84
C ARG A 156 15.04 8.26 4.79
N TRP A 157 14.37 8.26 3.64
CA TRP A 157 14.75 9.08 2.50
C TRP A 157 13.89 10.33 2.32
N SER A 158 12.69 10.38 2.93
CA SER A 158 11.86 11.57 2.89
C SER A 158 12.48 12.69 3.72
N ARG A 159 12.56 13.87 3.12
CA ARG A 159 13.01 15.11 3.77
C ARG A 159 11.97 16.18 3.55
N ALA A 160 11.81 17.06 4.53
CA ALA A 160 10.94 18.21 4.39
C ALA A 160 11.31 19.00 3.12
N GLY A 161 10.31 19.40 2.34
CA GLY A 161 10.45 20.13 1.08
C GLY A 161 10.67 19.29 -0.18
N ARG A 162 11.07 18.01 -0.07
CA ARG A 162 11.31 17.14 -1.26
C ARG A 162 10.33 15.98 -1.39
N LEU A 163 9.38 15.86 -0.48
CA LEU A 163 8.45 14.72 -0.45
C LEU A 163 7.62 14.64 -1.74
N TYR A 164 7.18 15.78 -2.27
CA TYR A 164 6.34 15.79 -3.47
C TYR A 164 7.10 15.27 -4.70
N GLY A 165 8.33 15.73 -4.93
CA GLY A 165 9.17 15.25 -6.02
C GLY A 165 9.52 13.77 -5.87
N LEU A 166 9.83 13.32 -4.65
CA LEU A 166 10.07 11.90 -4.35
C LEU A 166 8.82 11.06 -4.68
N THR A 167 7.63 11.55 -4.31
CA THR A 167 6.35 10.89 -4.61
C THR A 167 6.09 10.83 -6.11
N LEU A 168 6.32 11.92 -6.84
CA LEU A 168 6.14 11.93 -8.30
C LEU A 168 7.03 10.88 -8.98
N ILE A 169 8.32 10.86 -8.64
CA ILE A 169 9.27 9.91 -9.25
C ILE A 169 8.93 8.45 -8.88
N GLN A 170 8.54 8.17 -7.64
CA GLN A 170 8.15 6.80 -7.28
C GLN A 170 6.91 6.32 -8.02
N LEU A 171 5.90 7.18 -8.25
CA LEU A 171 4.71 6.81 -9.03
C LEU A 171 5.07 6.57 -10.50
N ALA A 172 5.90 7.44 -11.11
CA ALA A 172 6.38 7.27 -12.46
C ALA A 172 7.22 5.97 -12.63
N ALA A 173 8.10 5.68 -11.68
CA ALA A 173 8.89 4.45 -11.67
C ALA A 173 8.03 3.20 -11.45
N SER A 174 6.98 3.28 -10.60
CA SER A 174 6.01 2.19 -10.43
C SER A 174 5.26 1.90 -11.74
N ALA A 175 4.87 2.95 -12.47
CA ALA A 175 4.26 2.80 -13.79
C ALA A 175 5.22 2.11 -14.76
N ALA A 176 6.48 2.58 -14.82
CA ALA A 176 7.49 2.01 -15.72
C ALA A 176 7.76 0.52 -15.41
N VAL A 177 7.87 0.15 -14.13
CA VAL A 177 8.05 -1.25 -13.71
C VAL A 177 6.84 -2.10 -14.13
N ALA A 178 5.64 -1.65 -13.83
CA ALA A 178 4.43 -2.43 -14.15
C ALA A 178 4.22 -2.58 -15.67
N LEU A 179 4.42 -1.52 -16.44
CA LEU A 179 4.36 -1.58 -17.91
C LEU A 179 5.52 -2.40 -18.50
N GLY A 180 6.70 -2.34 -17.89
CA GLY A 180 7.82 -3.21 -18.24
C GLY A 180 7.50 -4.69 -17.99
N CYS A 181 6.88 -5.03 -16.86
CA CYS A 181 6.37 -6.37 -16.60
C CYS A 181 5.34 -6.82 -17.64
N GLN A 182 4.43 -5.92 -18.05
CA GLN A 182 3.46 -6.23 -19.10
C GLN A 182 4.15 -6.58 -20.42
N VAL A 183 5.17 -5.80 -20.82
CA VAL A 183 5.89 -6.06 -22.07
C VAL A 183 6.71 -7.36 -22.02
N LEU A 184 7.32 -7.65 -20.85
CA LEU A 184 8.21 -8.81 -20.68
C LEU A 184 7.47 -10.14 -20.50
N PHE A 185 6.29 -10.08 -19.89
CA PHE A 185 5.49 -11.24 -19.49
C PHE A 185 4.08 -11.18 -20.10
N ASP A 186 3.95 -10.53 -21.26
CA ASP A 186 2.67 -10.34 -21.92
C ASP A 186 2.02 -11.70 -22.23
N ASP A 187 0.77 -11.82 -21.81
CA ASP A 187 -0.12 -12.93 -22.09
C ASP A 187 -0.89 -12.80 -23.42
N GLY A 188 -0.42 -11.92 -24.31
CA GLY A 188 -1.06 -11.61 -25.60
C GLY A 188 -2.06 -10.47 -25.54
N GLN A 189 -2.26 -9.83 -24.37
CA GLN A 189 -3.20 -8.72 -24.24
C GLN A 189 -2.67 -7.37 -24.76
N GLY A 190 -1.35 -7.20 -24.88
CA GLY A 190 -0.73 -5.96 -25.35
C GLY A 190 -1.04 -4.73 -24.46
N LEU A 191 -0.29 -3.66 -24.67
CA LEU A 191 -0.48 -2.41 -23.87
C LEU A 191 -1.73 -1.62 -24.28
N TRP A 192 -2.16 -1.72 -25.52
CA TRP A 192 -3.11 -0.81 -26.16
C TRP A 192 -4.45 -1.47 -26.53
N GLN A 193 -4.76 -2.64 -26.01
CA GLN A 193 -6.09 -3.21 -26.23
C GLN A 193 -7.17 -2.28 -25.69
N PRO A 194 -8.29 -2.13 -26.40
CA PRO A 194 -9.42 -1.34 -25.92
C PRO A 194 -9.87 -1.81 -24.54
N LEU A 195 -10.20 -0.86 -23.68
CA LEU A 195 -10.77 -1.12 -22.36
C LEU A 195 -12.29 -0.91 -22.44
N SER A 196 -13.03 -1.73 -21.72
CA SER A 196 -14.44 -1.41 -21.49
C SER A 196 -14.55 -0.10 -20.71
N TRP A 197 -15.66 0.60 -20.85
CA TRP A 197 -15.89 1.84 -20.10
C TRP A 197 -15.79 1.64 -18.57
N PRO A 198 -16.37 0.57 -17.97
CA PRO A 198 -16.20 0.29 -16.54
C PRO A 198 -14.74 0.08 -16.12
N ALA A 199 -13.95 -0.65 -16.92
CA ALA A 199 -12.53 -0.88 -16.64
C ALA A 199 -11.73 0.42 -16.72
N ALA A 200 -11.96 1.24 -17.74
CA ALA A 200 -11.33 2.55 -17.89
C ALA A 200 -11.67 3.49 -16.72
N ALA A 201 -12.94 3.56 -16.34
CA ALA A 201 -13.41 4.36 -15.19
C ALA A 201 -12.80 3.85 -13.87
N GLY A 202 -12.72 2.53 -13.69
CA GLY A 202 -12.06 1.90 -12.53
C GLY A 202 -10.58 2.27 -12.45
N ILE A 203 -9.82 2.15 -13.54
CA ILE A 203 -8.42 2.53 -13.61
C ILE A 203 -8.23 4.02 -13.33
N PHE A 204 -9.07 4.87 -13.89
CA PHE A 204 -9.04 6.31 -13.62
C PHE A 204 -9.29 6.62 -12.15
N PHE A 205 -10.31 6.02 -11.54
CA PHE A 205 -10.57 6.14 -10.10
C PHE A 205 -9.36 5.69 -9.27
N LEU A 206 -8.80 4.51 -9.56
CA LEU A 206 -7.65 3.97 -8.87
C LEU A 206 -6.42 4.88 -8.99
N GLY A 207 -6.19 5.45 -10.16
CA GLY A 207 -5.07 6.35 -10.42
C GLY A 207 -5.28 7.73 -9.83
N ALA A 208 -6.34 8.42 -10.22
CA ALA A 208 -6.57 9.82 -9.85
C ALA A 208 -6.97 9.99 -8.38
N ALA A 209 -7.97 9.23 -7.91
CA ALA A 209 -8.49 9.37 -6.55
C ALA A 209 -7.71 8.52 -5.54
N ALA A 210 -7.65 7.20 -5.76
CA ALA A 210 -7.09 6.25 -4.78
C ALA A 210 -5.55 6.26 -4.73
N THR A 211 -4.88 6.85 -5.70
CA THR A 211 -3.41 6.99 -5.67
C THR A 211 -3.02 8.48 -5.67
N GLY A 212 -3.20 9.21 -6.75
CA GLY A 212 -2.78 10.61 -6.85
C GLY A 212 -3.38 11.51 -5.78
N GLY A 213 -4.70 11.55 -5.68
CA GLY A 213 -5.44 12.34 -4.70
C GLY A 213 -5.17 11.90 -3.26
N ALA A 214 -5.11 10.58 -3.02
CA ALA A 214 -4.82 10.03 -1.70
C ALA A 214 -3.41 10.44 -1.20
N PHE A 215 -2.38 10.42 -2.05
CA PHE A 215 -1.03 10.86 -1.67
C PHE A 215 -0.98 12.36 -1.35
N VAL A 216 -1.70 13.20 -2.13
CA VAL A 216 -1.82 14.63 -1.83
C VAL A 216 -2.52 14.84 -0.48
N ALA A 217 -3.64 14.14 -0.26
CA ALA A 217 -4.40 14.21 0.98
C ALA A 217 -3.60 13.74 2.19
N LEU A 218 -2.84 12.65 2.04
CA LEU A 218 -1.95 12.12 3.08
C LEU A 218 -0.82 13.11 3.39
N GLY A 219 -0.15 13.65 2.39
CA GLY A 219 0.88 14.67 2.55
C GLY A 219 0.36 15.91 3.30
N TRP A 220 -0.82 16.42 2.93
CA TRP A 220 -1.48 17.53 3.63
C TRP A 220 -1.84 17.18 5.08
N ALA A 221 -2.34 15.97 5.32
CA ALA A 221 -2.70 15.54 6.67
C ALA A 221 -1.48 15.42 7.59
N GLN A 222 -0.35 14.90 7.09
CA GLN A 222 0.90 14.77 7.84
C GLN A 222 1.50 16.11 8.29
N THR A 223 1.10 17.23 7.69
CA THR A 223 1.48 18.57 8.17
C THR A 223 0.66 19.05 9.38
N ARG A 224 -0.44 18.36 9.73
CA ARG A 224 -1.43 18.79 10.74
C ARG A 224 -1.73 17.74 11.80
N LEU A 225 -1.51 16.48 11.50
CA LEU A 225 -1.78 15.37 12.39
C LEU A 225 -0.46 14.65 12.70
N ASP A 226 -0.33 14.15 13.91
CA ASP A 226 0.76 13.26 14.25
C ASP A 226 0.62 11.90 13.52
N ALA A 227 1.75 11.23 13.34
CA ALA A 227 1.81 9.97 12.61
C ALA A 227 0.93 8.86 13.22
N THR A 228 0.74 8.90 14.55
CA THR A 228 -0.07 7.92 15.26
C THR A 228 -1.54 8.08 14.95
N THR A 229 -2.05 9.32 15.02
CA THR A 229 -3.44 9.63 14.68
C THR A 229 -3.72 9.26 13.21
N ALA A 230 -2.79 9.60 12.32
CA ALA A 230 -2.92 9.23 10.90
C ALA A 230 -2.96 7.70 10.72
N ALA A 231 -2.07 6.95 11.38
CA ALA A 231 -2.04 5.48 11.30
C ALA A 231 -3.34 4.86 11.83
N VAL A 232 -3.86 5.32 12.97
CA VAL A 232 -5.13 4.83 13.53
C VAL A 232 -6.29 5.06 12.56
N ILE A 233 -6.37 6.23 11.92
CA ILE A 233 -7.44 6.49 10.93
C ILE A 233 -7.30 5.56 9.72
N LEU A 234 -6.10 5.33 9.24
CA LEU A 234 -5.85 4.44 8.09
C LEU A 234 -6.12 2.97 8.40
N THR A 235 -6.22 2.54 9.68
CA THR A 235 -6.64 1.17 10.02
C THR A 235 -8.09 0.86 9.61
N LEU A 236 -8.87 1.87 9.22
CA LEU A 236 -10.20 1.65 8.64
C LEU A 236 -10.16 1.09 7.21
N GLU A 237 -9.04 1.22 6.50
CA GLU A 237 -8.88 0.68 5.14
C GLU A 237 -9.24 -0.81 5.06
N PRO A 238 -8.60 -1.72 5.81
CA PRO A 238 -8.95 -3.15 5.77
C PRO A 238 -10.37 -3.43 6.27
N VAL A 239 -10.93 -2.60 7.16
CA VAL A 239 -12.32 -2.76 7.62
C VAL A 239 -13.30 -2.45 6.49
N VAL A 240 -13.08 -1.34 5.77
CA VAL A 240 -13.91 -0.96 4.62
C VAL A 240 -13.78 -2.00 3.50
N GLY A 241 -12.54 -2.42 3.17
CA GLY A 241 -12.29 -3.43 2.15
C GLY A 241 -12.97 -4.77 2.46
N ALA A 242 -12.83 -5.25 3.69
CA ALA A 242 -13.46 -6.49 4.13
C ALA A 242 -14.99 -6.40 4.17
N GLY A 243 -15.53 -5.28 4.66
CA GLY A 243 -16.98 -5.03 4.65
C GLY A 243 -17.56 -5.06 3.24
N LEU A 244 -16.86 -4.45 2.27
CA LEU A 244 -17.24 -4.54 0.86
C LEU A 244 -17.10 -5.95 0.29
N GLY A 245 -16.06 -6.69 0.66
CA GLY A 245 -15.90 -8.09 0.27
C GLY A 245 -17.09 -8.93 0.69
N ILE A 246 -17.52 -8.81 1.96
CA ILE A 246 -18.71 -9.49 2.48
C ILE A 246 -19.97 -9.05 1.73
N ALA A 247 -20.14 -7.76 1.47
CA ALA A 247 -21.29 -7.22 0.73
C ALA A 247 -21.33 -7.72 -0.73
N LEU A 248 -20.17 -8.03 -1.32
CA LEU A 248 -20.02 -8.62 -2.65
C LEU A 248 -20.13 -10.15 -2.67
N GLY A 249 -20.39 -10.78 -1.52
CA GLY A 249 -20.59 -12.22 -1.40
C GLY A 249 -19.35 -13.02 -1.03
N ASP A 250 -18.27 -12.39 -0.58
CA ASP A 250 -17.11 -13.12 -0.06
C ASP A 250 -17.52 -13.97 1.15
N PRO A 251 -17.16 -15.26 1.20
CA PRO A 251 -17.49 -16.12 2.33
C PRO A 251 -16.72 -15.66 3.58
N TRP A 252 -17.42 -15.65 4.70
CA TRP A 252 -16.84 -15.36 6.00
C TRP A 252 -17.23 -16.40 7.05
N THR A 253 -16.36 -16.61 8.03
CA THR A 253 -16.59 -17.54 9.14
C THR A 253 -16.27 -16.86 10.47
N ALA A 254 -16.71 -17.44 11.58
CA ALA A 254 -16.34 -16.94 12.90
C ALA A 254 -14.81 -16.89 13.09
N ALA A 255 -14.07 -17.85 12.51
CA ALA A 255 -12.61 -17.87 12.54
C ALA A 255 -11.99 -16.73 11.72
N THR A 256 -12.54 -16.46 10.54
CA THR A 256 -12.12 -15.33 9.69
C THR A 256 -12.33 -14.01 10.43
N MET A 257 -13.48 -13.84 11.09
CA MET A 257 -13.76 -12.63 11.87
C MET A 257 -12.86 -12.49 13.09
N ALA A 258 -12.60 -13.58 13.83
CA ALA A 258 -11.68 -13.56 14.97
C ALA A 258 -10.24 -13.23 14.52
N GLY A 259 -9.81 -13.80 13.38
CA GLY A 259 -8.52 -13.47 12.76
C GLY A 259 -8.44 -12.01 12.34
N ALA A 260 -9.50 -11.46 11.74
CA ALA A 260 -9.60 -10.06 11.37
C ALA A 260 -9.46 -9.13 12.59
N ILE A 261 -10.16 -9.44 13.68
CA ILE A 261 -10.05 -8.70 14.94
C ILE A 261 -8.63 -8.78 15.49
N ALA A 262 -7.97 -9.93 15.43
CA ALA A 262 -6.59 -10.09 15.86
C ALA A 262 -5.62 -9.21 15.03
N VAL A 263 -5.77 -9.20 13.70
CA VAL A 263 -4.95 -8.34 12.82
C VAL A 263 -5.18 -6.85 13.12
N LEU A 264 -6.44 -6.42 13.25
CA LEU A 264 -6.77 -5.02 13.58
C LEU A 264 -6.24 -4.63 14.96
N THR A 265 -6.31 -5.53 15.94
CA THR A 265 -5.73 -5.31 17.27
C THR A 265 -4.22 -5.18 17.20
N ALA A 266 -3.55 -6.00 16.39
CA ALA A 266 -2.11 -5.93 16.18
C ALA A 266 -1.71 -4.59 15.54
N VAL A 267 -2.43 -4.14 14.51
CA VAL A 267 -2.20 -2.83 13.86
C VAL A 267 -2.39 -1.69 14.86
N TRP A 268 -3.45 -1.73 15.66
CA TRP A 268 -3.70 -0.73 16.69
C TRP A 268 -2.63 -0.71 17.80
N LEU A 269 -2.11 -1.89 18.24
CA LEU A 269 -1.01 -1.97 19.18
C LEU A 269 0.26 -1.28 18.65
N VAL A 270 0.58 -1.44 17.37
CA VAL A 270 1.73 -0.76 16.74
C VAL A 270 1.49 0.74 16.60
N ALA A 271 0.27 1.15 16.25
CA ALA A 271 -0.10 2.54 16.01
C ALA A 271 -0.17 3.40 17.28
N ARG A 272 -0.25 2.80 18.49
CA ARG A 272 -0.30 3.55 19.76
C ARG A 272 1.00 4.34 20.06
N PRO A 273 0.91 5.57 20.64
CA PRO A 273 2.07 6.32 21.10
C PRO A 273 2.93 5.51 22.07
N GLY A 274 4.26 5.55 21.88
CA GLY A 274 5.23 4.80 22.72
C GLY A 274 5.38 3.32 22.37
N GLY A 275 4.78 2.83 21.28
CA GLY A 275 4.85 1.41 20.86
C GLY A 275 5.73 1.12 19.65
N GLY A 276 6.10 2.13 18.86
CA GLY A 276 6.81 1.94 17.61
C GLY A 276 8.26 2.42 17.62
N PRO A 277 9.12 1.83 16.75
CA PRO A 277 10.47 2.33 16.49
C PRO A 277 10.50 3.65 15.71
N LEU A 278 9.32 4.26 15.48
CA LEU A 278 9.16 5.48 14.69
C LEU A 278 9.31 6.78 15.52
N THR A 279 9.71 6.69 16.79
CA THR A 279 10.15 7.89 17.51
C THR A 279 11.40 8.41 16.83
N ALA A 280 11.30 9.60 16.25
CA ALA A 280 12.41 10.30 15.62
C ALA A 280 13.64 10.25 16.51
N ALA A 281 14.80 9.93 15.90
CA ALA A 281 16.08 10.13 16.57
C ALA A 281 16.12 11.57 17.14
N PRO A 282 16.63 11.78 18.38
CA PRO A 282 16.77 13.11 18.94
C PRO A 282 17.46 14.01 17.91
N ARG A 283 16.90 15.19 17.67
CA ARG A 283 17.57 16.19 16.84
C ARG A 283 18.97 16.42 17.44
N PRO A 284 20.03 16.40 16.64
CA PRO A 284 21.35 16.79 17.14
C PRO A 284 21.22 18.20 17.73
N PRO A 285 21.92 18.50 18.86
CA PRO A 285 21.89 19.80 19.43
C PRO A 285 22.29 20.82 18.37
N SER A 286 21.53 21.92 18.28
CA SER A 286 21.86 23.08 17.46
C SER A 286 23.24 23.59 17.92
N LEU A 287 24.23 23.41 17.05
CA LEU A 287 25.50 24.16 17.22
C LEU A 287 25.14 25.63 17.00
N THR A 288 25.05 26.36 18.09
CA THR A 288 25.04 27.83 18.13
C THR A 288 26.34 28.38 17.59
#